data_9728a9bf5881435681f9a0a579c558ee
#
_entry.id   9728a9bf5881435681f9a0a579c558ee
#
_cell.length_a   1.000
_cell.length_b   1.000
_cell.length_c   1.000
_cell.angle_alpha   90.00
_cell.angle_beta   90.00
_cell.angle_gamma   90.00
#
_symmetry.space_group_name_H-M   'P 1'
#
loop_
_entity.id
_entity.type
_entity.pdbx_description
1 polymer ?
#
loop_
_entity_poly.entity_id
_entity_poly.type
_entity_poly.pdbx_seq_one_letter_code
_entity_poly.pdbx_strand_id
1 'polypeptide(L)'
;LIATALFVSFAGAGSAFERFTRHGPVALLPLRRLAGDDPGTRRASLVWCVPAGDDPVAKLNDHQRLTVLRSLLPEAAGQLLALGPLKHFALGLNAERSLVHGRQVRIGNAAQTLHPVAGQGLNLGLRDAFALVQTLRNHADPDTALARVEWARAPDRWSMIAATDFLARSFTWQWPGLPAMRGLGLAVLQALPPVKSALARQMMF
;
A
#
# COMPACT_ATOMS: atom_id res chain seq x y z
N LEU A 1 -0.40 -1.43 14.04
CA LEU A 1 0.46 -0.63 13.16
C LEU A 1 -0.05 0.81 13.09
N ILE A 2 0.85 1.74 12.87
CA ILE A 2 0.56 3.15 12.64
C ILE A 2 1.16 3.52 11.29
N ALA A 3 0.40 4.22 10.42
CA ALA A 3 0.96 4.91 9.29
C ALA A 3 1.31 6.33 9.69
N THR A 4 2.55 6.69 9.53
CA THR A 4 3.02 8.06 9.62
C THR A 4 3.05 8.64 8.21
N ALA A 5 2.25 9.67 7.95
CA ALA A 5 2.17 10.32 6.66
C ALA A 5 2.58 11.79 6.80
N LEU A 6 3.38 12.26 5.85
CA LEU A 6 3.81 13.65 5.79
C LEU A 6 4.03 14.06 4.33
N PHE A 7 3.88 15.35 4.07
CA PHE A 7 4.28 15.91 2.78
C PHE A 7 5.77 16.26 2.83
N VAL A 8 6.47 15.98 1.74
CA VAL A 8 7.88 16.29 1.60
C VAL A 8 8.12 17.09 0.32
N SER A 9 9.03 18.05 0.37
CA SER A 9 9.64 18.63 -0.82
C SER A 9 10.92 17.89 -1.15
N PHE A 10 11.12 17.55 -2.39
CA PHE A 10 12.32 16.84 -2.83
C PHE A 10 12.79 17.28 -4.22
N ALA A 11 14.08 17.15 -4.46
CA ALA A 11 14.70 17.33 -5.76
C ALA A 11 15.04 15.96 -6.34
N GLY A 12 14.27 15.49 -7.32
CA GLY A 12 14.47 14.17 -7.92
C GLY A 12 13.44 13.81 -8.98
N ALA A 13 13.52 12.60 -9.49
CA ALA A 13 12.59 12.09 -10.48
C ALA A 13 11.16 11.97 -9.91
N GLY A 14 10.16 12.13 -10.79
CA GLY A 14 8.75 11.98 -10.41
C GLY A 14 8.29 10.52 -10.29
N SER A 15 9.17 9.61 -9.84
CA SER A 15 8.89 8.20 -9.66
C SER A 15 8.46 7.90 -8.23
N ALA A 16 7.63 6.88 -8.05
CA ALA A 16 7.31 6.35 -6.73
C ALA A 16 8.43 5.41 -6.27
N PHE A 17 8.76 5.50 -4.99
CA PHE A 17 9.74 4.61 -4.34
C PHE A 17 9.11 3.96 -3.14
N GLU A 18 9.29 2.66 -3.01
CA GLU A 18 8.87 1.90 -1.85
C GLU A 18 10.05 1.06 -1.36
N ARG A 19 10.30 1.09 -0.05
CA ARG A 19 11.34 0.31 0.60
C ARG A 19 10.80 -0.37 1.84
N PHE A 20 11.08 -1.64 1.98
CA PHE A 20 10.80 -2.40 3.19
C PHE A 20 11.97 -2.24 4.17
N THR A 21 11.68 -1.68 5.33
CA THR A 21 12.65 -1.53 6.41
C THR A 21 12.36 -2.51 7.54
N ARG A 22 13.28 -2.65 8.48
CA ARG A 22 13.07 -3.47 9.70
C ARG A 22 11.90 -2.98 10.56
N HIS A 23 11.53 -1.70 10.45
CA HIS A 23 10.41 -1.10 11.18
C HIS A 23 9.11 -1.13 10.36
N GLY A 24 9.18 -1.52 9.10
CA GLY A 24 8.05 -1.61 8.19
C GLY A 24 8.28 -0.87 6.87
N PRO A 25 7.31 -0.90 5.95
CA PRO A 25 7.44 -0.28 4.63
C PRO A 25 7.38 1.25 4.71
N VAL A 26 8.27 1.89 3.94
CA VAL A 26 8.27 3.33 3.68
C VAL A 26 8.05 3.57 2.19
N ALA A 27 7.10 4.41 1.83
CA ALA A 27 6.78 4.79 0.45
C ALA A 27 6.90 6.30 0.25
N LEU A 28 7.57 6.71 -0.81
CA LEU A 28 7.61 8.06 -1.33
C LEU A 28 6.78 8.12 -2.61
N LEU A 29 5.65 8.82 -2.57
CA LEU A 29 4.68 8.87 -3.64
C LEU A 29 4.62 10.29 -4.22
N PRO A 30 5.05 10.52 -5.48
CA PRO A 30 5.08 11.86 -6.06
C PRO A 30 3.67 12.41 -6.22
N LEU A 31 3.51 13.70 -5.91
CA LEU A 31 2.27 14.45 -6.06
C LEU A 31 2.34 15.36 -7.29
N ARG A 32 1.18 15.74 -7.79
CA ARG A 32 1.08 16.75 -8.84
C ARG A 32 1.60 18.09 -8.30
N ARG A 33 2.28 18.84 -9.17
CA ARG A 33 2.66 20.21 -8.89
C ARG A 33 1.41 21.08 -8.74
N LEU A 34 1.49 22.03 -7.83
CA LEU A 34 0.48 23.08 -7.69
C LEU A 34 1.03 24.41 -8.24
N ALA A 35 0.11 25.32 -8.52
CA ALA A 35 0.50 26.69 -8.82
C ALA A 35 1.25 27.28 -7.62
N GLY A 36 2.44 27.84 -7.87
CA GLY A 36 3.31 28.39 -6.82
C GLY A 36 4.38 27.45 -6.27
N ASP A 37 4.40 26.18 -6.69
CA ASP A 37 5.51 25.27 -6.34
C ASP A 37 6.80 25.73 -7.06
N ASP A 38 7.92 25.74 -6.34
CA ASP A 38 9.24 26.06 -6.88
C ASP A 38 9.57 25.13 -8.07
N PRO A 39 10.00 25.66 -9.24
CA PRO A 39 10.34 24.86 -10.41
C PRO A 39 11.36 23.76 -10.18
N GLY A 40 12.31 23.96 -9.26
CA GLY A 40 13.36 23.01 -8.91
C GLY A 40 12.95 21.93 -7.91
N THR A 41 11.74 22.04 -7.33
CA THR A 41 11.28 21.12 -6.30
C THR A 41 10.02 20.36 -6.72
N ARG A 42 9.78 19.23 -6.08
CA ARG A 42 8.58 18.42 -6.22
C ARG A 42 8.03 18.11 -4.84
N ARG A 43 6.72 17.93 -4.79
CA ARG A 43 6.05 17.43 -3.59
C ARG A 43 5.80 15.94 -3.71
N ALA A 44 5.90 15.27 -2.58
CA ALA A 44 5.50 13.88 -2.45
C ALA A 44 4.73 13.67 -1.14
N SER A 45 3.93 12.63 -1.11
CA SER A 45 3.44 12.03 0.13
C SER A 45 4.44 10.97 0.54
N LEU A 46 4.96 11.06 1.75
CA LEU A 46 5.75 10.00 2.35
C LEU A 46 4.88 9.29 3.37
N VAL A 47 4.76 7.98 3.21
CA VAL A 47 3.99 7.11 4.11
C VAL A 47 4.94 6.09 4.70
N TRP A 48 5.04 6.03 6.02
CA TRP A 48 5.84 5.03 6.72
C TRP A 48 4.97 4.27 7.71
N CYS A 49 4.87 2.95 7.53
CA CYS A 49 4.11 2.08 8.40
C CYS A 49 5.04 1.46 9.43
N VAL A 50 4.76 1.68 10.71
CA VAL A 50 5.58 1.20 11.83
C VAL A 50 4.70 0.50 12.86
N PRO A 51 5.25 -0.39 13.71
CA PRO A 51 4.52 -0.93 14.85
C PRO A 51 4.09 0.19 15.80
N ALA A 52 2.89 0.07 16.35
CA ALA A 52 2.41 1.01 17.36
C ALA A 52 3.34 0.97 18.59
N GLY A 53 3.86 2.12 18.98
CA GLY A 53 4.82 2.23 20.10
C GLY A 53 6.30 2.06 19.72
N ASP A 54 6.61 1.69 18.47
CA ASP A 54 7.99 1.55 17.97
C ASP A 54 8.21 2.42 16.71
N ASP A 55 7.72 3.67 16.76
CA ASP A 55 7.96 4.67 15.71
C ASP A 55 9.31 5.35 15.95
N PRO A 56 10.33 5.04 15.12
CA PRO A 56 11.69 5.54 15.34
C PRO A 56 11.84 7.05 15.09
N VAL A 57 10.81 7.71 14.55
CA VAL A 57 10.85 9.16 14.26
C VAL A 57 9.84 9.97 15.06
N ALA A 58 8.99 9.33 15.86
CA ALA A 58 7.91 10.02 16.58
C ALA A 58 8.42 11.15 17.48
N LYS A 59 9.52 10.93 18.19
CA LYS A 59 10.12 11.86 19.15
C LYS A 59 11.19 12.77 18.55
N LEU A 60 11.51 12.62 17.28
CA LEU A 60 12.54 13.39 16.60
C LEU A 60 12.00 14.77 16.18
N ASN A 61 12.85 15.78 16.18
CA ASN A 61 12.56 17.05 15.52
C ASN A 61 12.65 16.91 13.99
N ASP A 62 12.21 17.90 13.25
CA ASP A 62 12.12 17.81 11.78
C ASP A 62 13.48 17.62 11.11
N HIS A 63 14.54 18.21 11.63
CA HIS A 63 15.89 18.03 11.09
C HIS A 63 16.40 16.60 11.28
N GLN A 64 16.24 16.05 12.48
CA GLN A 64 16.61 14.67 12.80
C GLN A 64 15.77 13.68 11.98
N ARG A 65 14.46 13.95 11.88
CA ARG A 65 13.53 13.15 11.09
C ARG A 65 13.91 13.13 9.62
N LEU A 66 14.27 14.29 9.06
CA LEU A 66 14.74 14.41 7.69
C LEU A 66 16.01 13.58 7.44
N THR A 67 16.95 13.60 8.39
CA THR A 67 18.19 12.80 8.31
C THR A 67 17.89 11.30 8.28
N VAL A 68 17.02 10.82 9.15
CA VAL A 68 16.60 9.40 9.16
C VAL A 68 15.91 9.02 7.85
N LEU A 69 14.97 9.84 7.38
CA LEU A 69 14.24 9.56 6.14
C LEU A 69 15.15 9.55 4.91
N ARG A 70 16.16 10.44 4.86
CA ARG A 70 17.18 10.44 3.79
C ARG A 70 17.96 9.13 3.75
N SER A 71 18.27 8.55 4.90
CA SER A 71 19.00 7.28 4.96
C SER A 71 18.17 6.07 4.51
N LEU A 72 16.85 6.20 4.52
CA LEU A 72 15.93 5.12 4.14
C LEU A 72 15.62 5.11 2.64
N LEU A 73 15.75 6.23 1.96
CA LEU A 73 15.42 6.33 0.54
C LEU A 73 16.66 6.10 -0.33
N PRO A 74 16.50 5.53 -1.53
CA PRO A 74 17.60 5.36 -2.46
C PRO A 74 18.04 6.72 -3.04
N GLU A 75 19.28 6.85 -3.48
CA GLU A 75 19.81 8.06 -4.13
C GLU A 75 18.97 8.48 -5.36
N ALA A 76 18.40 7.50 -6.09
CA ALA A 76 17.51 7.76 -7.22
C ALA A 76 16.24 8.52 -6.85
N ALA A 77 15.82 8.51 -5.58
CA ALA A 77 14.70 9.31 -5.10
C ALA A 77 15.03 10.81 -5.07
N GLY A 78 16.34 11.16 -5.08
CA GLY A 78 16.79 12.52 -4.93
C GLY A 78 16.82 12.98 -3.46
N GLN A 79 17.09 14.25 -3.27
CA GLN A 79 17.29 14.83 -1.94
C GLN A 79 15.96 15.30 -1.33
N LEU A 80 15.62 14.82 -0.14
CA LEU A 80 14.54 15.41 0.65
C LEU A 80 14.96 16.78 1.17
N LEU A 81 14.16 17.80 0.92
CA LEU A 81 14.49 19.20 1.26
C LEU A 81 13.77 19.66 2.52
N ALA A 82 12.47 19.41 2.62
CA ALA A 82 11.67 19.84 3.75
C ALA A 82 10.56 18.82 4.08
N LEU A 83 10.07 18.88 5.31
CA LEU A 83 8.95 18.10 5.81
C LEU A 83 7.76 18.99 6.08
N GLY A 84 6.57 18.53 5.71
CA GLY A 84 5.31 19.13 6.15
C GLY A 84 4.83 18.52 7.47
N PRO A 85 3.61 18.90 7.90
CA PRO A 85 3.02 18.39 9.14
C PRO A 85 2.89 16.87 9.13
N LEU A 86 3.29 16.26 10.24
CA LEU A 86 3.16 14.84 10.47
C LEU A 86 1.71 14.47 10.83
N LYS A 87 1.21 13.40 10.22
CA LYS A 87 -0.09 12.81 10.54
C LYS A 87 0.07 11.33 10.87
N HIS A 88 -0.62 10.89 11.91
CA HIS A 88 -0.63 9.49 12.33
C HIS A 88 -2.00 8.87 12.08
N PHE A 89 -2.01 7.69 11.50
CA PHE A 89 -3.22 6.91 11.25
C PHE A 89 -3.07 5.52 11.87
N ALA A 90 -3.99 5.14 12.73
CA ALA A 90 -4.06 3.77 13.20
C ALA A 90 -4.42 2.84 12.04
N LEU A 91 -3.62 1.79 11.85
CA LEU A 91 -3.85 0.79 10.84
C LEU A 91 -4.30 -0.51 11.50
N GLY A 92 -5.44 -1.02 11.06
CA GLY A 92 -5.94 -2.34 11.41
C GLY A 92 -6.18 -3.16 10.15
N LEU A 93 -5.90 -4.45 10.21
CA LEU A 93 -6.43 -5.38 9.23
C LEU A 93 -7.84 -5.74 9.66
N ASN A 94 -8.82 -5.41 8.84
CA ASN A 94 -10.19 -5.86 8.99
C ASN A 94 -10.65 -6.49 7.68
N ALA A 95 -11.32 -7.63 7.76
CA ALA A 95 -11.89 -8.29 6.60
C ALA A 95 -13.21 -8.96 7.01
N GLU A 96 -14.28 -8.51 6.41
CA GLU A 96 -15.58 -9.15 6.55
C GLU A 96 -15.54 -10.53 5.91
N ARG A 97 -16.16 -11.52 6.53
CA ARG A 97 -16.26 -12.86 5.94
C ARG A 97 -17.11 -12.85 4.68
N SER A 98 -18.20 -12.10 4.71
CA SER A 98 -19.13 -11.94 3.59
C SER A 98 -19.24 -10.47 3.21
N LEU A 99 -19.34 -10.20 1.90
CA LEU A 99 -19.64 -8.87 1.38
C LEU A 99 -21.12 -8.53 1.48
N VAL A 100 -21.97 -9.56 1.46
CA VAL A 100 -23.43 -9.43 1.31
C VAL A 100 -24.13 -9.79 2.61
N HIS A 101 -24.99 -8.89 3.06
CA HIS A 101 -25.86 -9.08 4.23
C HIS A 101 -27.30 -8.69 3.86
N GLY A 102 -28.14 -9.66 3.50
CA GLY A 102 -29.44 -9.40 2.88
C GLY A 102 -29.24 -8.64 1.58
N ARG A 103 -29.85 -7.47 1.45
CA ARG A 103 -29.71 -6.58 0.28
C ARG A 103 -28.70 -5.45 0.46
N GLN A 104 -27.82 -5.56 1.43
CA GLN A 104 -26.70 -4.64 1.63
C GLN A 104 -25.40 -5.26 1.18
N VAL A 105 -24.59 -4.50 0.45
CA VAL A 105 -23.25 -4.91 0.00
C VAL A 105 -22.21 -3.96 0.58
N ARG A 106 -21.20 -4.51 1.23
CA ARG A 106 -20.01 -3.77 1.66
C ARG A 106 -18.94 -3.89 0.60
N ILE A 107 -18.35 -2.77 0.20
CA ILE A 107 -17.27 -2.71 -0.78
C ILE A 107 -16.10 -1.85 -0.27
N GLY A 108 -14.92 -2.07 -0.81
CA GLY A 108 -13.72 -1.33 -0.45
C GLY A 108 -13.42 -1.43 1.06
N ASN A 109 -13.10 -0.29 1.70
CA ASN A 109 -12.74 -0.27 3.12
C ASN A 109 -13.88 -0.68 4.07
N ALA A 110 -15.13 -0.64 3.64
CA ALA A 110 -16.25 -1.14 4.42
C ALA A 110 -16.28 -2.68 4.47
N ALA A 111 -15.72 -3.34 3.47
CA ALA A 111 -15.61 -4.79 3.39
C ALA A 111 -14.26 -5.31 3.90
N GLN A 112 -13.20 -4.61 3.59
CA GLN A 112 -11.84 -4.97 3.99
C GLN A 112 -10.92 -3.75 4.10
N THR A 113 -10.18 -3.66 5.19
CA THR A 113 -9.08 -2.70 5.32
C THR A 113 -7.78 -3.48 5.20
N LEU A 114 -7.06 -3.24 4.11
CA LEU A 114 -5.78 -3.89 3.84
C LEU A 114 -4.63 -3.16 4.53
N HIS A 115 -3.54 -3.87 4.73
CA HIS A 115 -2.27 -3.22 5.02
C HIS A 115 -1.91 -2.29 3.85
N PRO A 116 -1.47 -1.03 4.07
CA PRO A 116 -1.22 -0.07 3.00
C PRO A 116 -0.03 -0.42 2.09
N VAL A 117 0.64 -1.54 2.35
CA VAL A 117 1.68 -2.11 1.49
C VAL A 117 1.12 -2.28 0.08
N ALA A 118 1.84 -1.78 -0.90
CA ALA A 118 1.49 -1.82 -2.32
C ALA A 118 0.22 -1.03 -2.72
N GLY A 119 -0.39 -0.23 -1.83
CA GLY A 119 -1.49 0.68 -2.16
C GLY A 119 -2.75 0.03 -2.74
N GLN A 120 -3.01 -1.26 -2.46
CA GLN A 120 -4.06 -2.04 -3.12
C GLN A 120 -5.49 -1.77 -2.63
N GLY A 121 -5.69 -1.03 -1.53
CA GLY A 121 -7.03 -0.82 -0.96
C GLY A 121 -8.01 -0.17 -1.92
N LEU A 122 -7.60 0.88 -2.64
CA LEU A 122 -8.42 1.55 -3.65
C LEU A 122 -8.71 0.62 -4.83
N ASN A 123 -7.70 -0.08 -5.35
CA ASN A 123 -7.86 -0.97 -6.49
C ASN A 123 -8.85 -2.09 -6.19
N LEU A 124 -8.76 -2.69 -5.00
CA LEU A 124 -9.70 -3.73 -4.57
C LEU A 124 -11.12 -3.19 -4.47
N GLY A 125 -11.30 -1.99 -3.90
CA GLY A 125 -12.62 -1.35 -3.83
C GLY A 125 -13.22 -1.02 -5.20
N LEU A 126 -12.41 -0.59 -6.16
CA LEU A 126 -12.86 -0.36 -7.53
C LEU A 126 -13.29 -1.66 -8.23
N ARG A 127 -12.54 -2.75 -8.02
CA ARG A 127 -12.93 -4.08 -8.53
C ARG A 127 -14.23 -4.58 -7.89
N ASP A 128 -14.43 -4.34 -6.58
CA ASP A 128 -15.69 -4.66 -5.91
C ASP A 128 -16.86 -3.90 -6.53
N ALA A 129 -16.72 -2.59 -6.74
CA ALA A 129 -17.74 -1.76 -7.36
C ALA A 129 -18.03 -2.19 -8.80
N PHE A 130 -16.99 -2.49 -9.58
CA PHE A 130 -17.14 -2.96 -10.96
C PHE A 130 -17.89 -4.28 -11.02
N ALA A 131 -17.49 -5.28 -10.21
CA ALA A 131 -18.15 -6.57 -10.15
C ALA A 131 -19.62 -6.46 -9.73
N LEU A 132 -19.92 -5.59 -8.75
CA LEU A 132 -21.28 -5.33 -8.31
C LEU A 132 -22.14 -4.78 -9.45
N VAL A 133 -21.67 -3.73 -10.13
CA VAL A 133 -22.41 -3.12 -11.26
C VAL A 133 -22.62 -4.11 -12.40
N GLN A 134 -21.59 -4.84 -12.80
CA GLN A 134 -21.67 -5.84 -13.86
C GLN A 134 -22.68 -6.94 -13.51
N THR A 135 -22.66 -7.43 -12.29
CA THR A 135 -23.53 -8.53 -11.89
C THR A 135 -24.98 -8.09 -11.79
N LEU A 136 -25.25 -6.89 -11.25
CA LEU A 136 -26.60 -6.31 -11.19
C LEU A 136 -27.18 -6.03 -12.60
N ARG A 137 -26.34 -5.66 -13.57
CA ARG A 137 -26.80 -5.44 -14.96
C ARG A 137 -27.15 -6.74 -15.69
N ASN A 138 -26.49 -7.83 -15.32
CA ASN A 138 -26.62 -9.12 -16.02
C ASN A 138 -27.66 -10.06 -15.39
N HIS A 139 -28.23 -9.70 -14.23
CA HIS A 139 -29.21 -10.53 -13.53
C HIS A 139 -30.42 -9.70 -13.14
N ALA A 140 -31.61 -10.15 -13.53
CA ALA A 140 -32.87 -9.46 -13.22
C ALA A 140 -33.24 -9.53 -11.73
N ASP A 141 -32.87 -10.65 -11.08
CA ASP A 141 -33.10 -10.83 -9.64
C ASP A 141 -31.90 -10.31 -8.82
N PRO A 142 -32.11 -9.28 -7.98
CA PRO A 142 -31.04 -8.68 -7.18
C PRO A 142 -30.40 -9.68 -6.19
N ASP A 143 -31.16 -10.58 -5.60
CA ASP A 143 -30.65 -11.50 -4.58
C ASP A 143 -29.69 -12.52 -5.23
N THR A 144 -30.01 -13.02 -6.42
CA THR A 144 -29.11 -13.83 -7.25
C THR A 144 -27.87 -13.04 -7.67
N ALA A 145 -28.02 -11.79 -8.07
CA ALA A 145 -26.91 -10.91 -8.44
C ALA A 145 -25.93 -10.75 -7.27
N LEU A 146 -26.42 -10.47 -6.07
CA LEU A 146 -25.60 -10.25 -4.88
C LEU A 146 -24.84 -11.54 -4.48
N ALA A 147 -25.50 -12.69 -4.52
CA ALA A 147 -24.83 -13.98 -4.26
C ALA A 147 -23.67 -14.21 -5.24
N ARG A 148 -23.85 -13.85 -6.51
CA ARG A 148 -22.79 -13.96 -7.52
C ARG A 148 -21.63 -12.99 -7.29
N VAL A 149 -21.89 -11.76 -6.81
CA VAL A 149 -20.82 -10.82 -6.42
C VAL A 149 -19.96 -11.42 -5.32
N GLU A 150 -20.58 -12.00 -4.28
CA GLU A 150 -19.88 -12.66 -3.18
C GLU A 150 -18.88 -13.70 -3.70
N TRP A 151 -19.37 -14.64 -4.52
CA TRP A 151 -18.53 -15.72 -5.07
C TRP A 151 -17.45 -15.23 -6.04
N ALA A 152 -17.78 -14.28 -6.92
CA ALA A 152 -16.84 -13.77 -7.91
C ALA A 152 -15.69 -12.99 -7.26
N ARG A 153 -15.97 -12.29 -6.15
CA ARG A 153 -14.97 -11.46 -5.47
C ARG A 153 -14.12 -12.22 -4.45
N ALA A 154 -14.62 -13.35 -3.91
CA ALA A 154 -13.95 -14.06 -2.84
C ALA A 154 -12.49 -14.46 -3.16
N PRO A 155 -12.15 -15.08 -4.30
CA PRO A 155 -10.77 -15.47 -4.59
C PRO A 155 -9.80 -14.29 -4.65
N ASP A 156 -10.18 -13.21 -5.35
CA ASP A 156 -9.36 -12.02 -5.50
C ASP A 156 -9.18 -11.29 -4.15
N ARG A 157 -10.26 -11.11 -3.39
CA ARG A 157 -10.21 -10.51 -2.05
C ARG A 157 -9.26 -11.26 -1.12
N TRP A 158 -9.49 -12.55 -0.94
CA TRP A 158 -8.72 -13.33 0.03
C TRP A 158 -7.27 -13.49 -0.38
N SER A 159 -6.97 -13.63 -1.67
CA SER A 159 -5.60 -13.66 -2.16
C SER A 159 -4.88 -12.33 -1.90
N MET A 160 -5.54 -11.19 -2.13
CA MET A 160 -4.97 -9.88 -1.88
C MET A 160 -4.75 -9.61 -0.38
N ILE A 161 -5.74 -9.98 0.47
CA ILE A 161 -5.62 -9.88 1.93
C ILE A 161 -4.42 -10.71 2.42
N ALA A 162 -4.33 -11.97 1.99
CA ALA A 162 -3.24 -12.85 2.37
C ALA A 162 -1.88 -12.35 1.87
N ALA A 163 -1.79 -11.89 0.64
CA ALA A 163 -0.55 -11.37 0.06
C ALA A 163 -0.05 -10.11 0.78
N THR A 164 -0.94 -9.15 1.04
CA THR A 164 -0.56 -7.90 1.73
C THR A 164 -0.21 -8.14 3.20
N ASP A 165 -0.92 -9.01 3.90
CA ASP A 165 -0.61 -9.39 5.28
C ASP A 165 0.73 -10.14 5.36
N PHE A 166 0.96 -11.10 4.45
CA PHE A 166 2.24 -11.80 4.33
C PHE A 166 3.39 -10.84 4.06
N LEU A 167 3.26 -9.93 3.10
CA LEU A 167 4.29 -8.95 2.82
C LEU A 167 4.58 -8.08 4.05
N ALA A 168 3.54 -7.54 4.69
CA ALA A 168 3.70 -6.71 5.88
C ALA A 168 4.44 -7.41 7.00
N ARG A 169 4.08 -8.66 7.30
CA ARG A 169 4.68 -9.44 8.38
C ARG A 169 6.05 -10.02 8.02
N SER A 170 6.21 -10.52 6.79
CA SER A 170 7.44 -11.19 6.38
C SER A 170 8.66 -10.29 6.53
N PHE A 171 8.55 -8.98 6.36
CA PHE A 171 9.64 -8.04 6.50
C PHE A 171 9.96 -7.66 7.97
N THR A 172 9.04 -7.91 8.90
CA THR A 172 9.27 -7.69 10.33
C THR A 172 9.82 -8.93 11.05
N TRP A 173 9.73 -10.11 10.43
CA TRP A 173 10.29 -11.34 11.03
C TRP A 173 11.81 -11.30 11.10
N GLN A 174 12.36 -11.68 12.25
CA GLN A 174 13.79 -11.61 12.54
C GLN A 174 14.48 -13.00 12.58
N TRP A 175 13.94 -13.99 11.87
CA TRP A 175 14.52 -15.32 11.85
C TRP A 175 15.87 -15.34 11.13
N PRO A 176 16.89 -16.05 11.66
CA PRO A 176 18.18 -16.21 11.02
C PRO A 176 18.03 -16.77 9.59
N GLY A 177 18.71 -16.16 8.62
CA GLY A 177 18.65 -16.56 7.21
C GLY A 177 17.48 -15.98 6.41
N LEU A 178 16.41 -15.49 7.04
CA LEU A 178 15.27 -14.94 6.34
C LEU A 178 15.59 -13.71 5.46
N PRO A 179 16.50 -12.79 5.85
CA PRO A 179 16.93 -11.71 4.96
C PRO A 179 17.57 -12.21 3.68
N ALA A 180 18.39 -13.27 3.76
CA ALA A 180 19.03 -13.88 2.58
C ALA A 180 17.98 -14.55 1.67
N MET A 181 17.01 -15.26 2.24
CA MET A 181 15.91 -15.88 1.48
C MET A 181 15.04 -14.83 0.77
N ARG A 182 14.74 -13.70 1.42
CA ARG A 182 14.02 -12.58 0.78
C ARG A 182 14.83 -11.99 -0.38
N GLY A 183 16.12 -11.77 -0.16
CA GLY A 183 17.02 -11.28 -1.22
C GLY A 183 17.05 -12.23 -2.42
N LEU A 184 17.17 -13.53 -2.16
CA LEU A 184 17.13 -14.54 -3.22
C LEU A 184 15.76 -14.56 -3.94
N GLY A 185 14.66 -14.52 -3.22
CA GLY A 185 13.31 -14.48 -3.82
C GLY A 185 13.12 -13.26 -4.73
N LEU A 186 13.57 -12.09 -4.29
CA LEU A 186 13.52 -10.87 -5.12
C LEU A 186 14.45 -10.96 -6.33
N ALA A 187 15.65 -11.53 -6.18
CA ALA A 187 16.58 -11.75 -7.28
C ALA A 187 16.00 -12.71 -8.33
N VAL A 188 15.39 -13.82 -7.90
CA VAL A 188 14.70 -14.76 -8.79
C VAL A 188 13.53 -14.07 -9.51
N LEU A 189 12.71 -13.28 -8.81
CA LEU A 189 11.63 -12.53 -9.44
C LEU A 189 12.15 -11.50 -10.45
N GLN A 190 13.27 -10.86 -10.16
CA GLN A 190 13.92 -9.94 -11.10
C GLN A 190 14.48 -10.65 -12.33
N ALA A 191 14.98 -11.87 -12.16
CA ALA A 191 15.52 -12.71 -13.26
C ALA A 191 14.42 -13.34 -14.14
N LEU A 192 13.15 -13.29 -13.72
CA LEU A 192 12.01 -13.88 -14.43
C LEU A 192 10.99 -12.81 -14.87
N PRO A 193 11.28 -12.03 -15.94
CA PRO A 193 10.41 -10.93 -16.39
C PRO A 193 8.95 -11.34 -16.67
N PRO A 194 8.63 -12.54 -17.21
CA PRO A 194 7.25 -12.95 -17.41
C PRO A 194 6.46 -13.09 -16.11
N VAL A 195 7.09 -13.65 -15.08
CA VAL A 195 6.47 -13.82 -13.74
C VAL A 195 6.25 -12.47 -13.08
N LYS A 196 7.25 -11.59 -13.12
CA LYS A 196 7.14 -10.21 -12.63
C LYS A 196 6.01 -9.45 -13.32
N SER A 197 5.88 -9.57 -14.63
CA SER A 197 4.85 -8.90 -15.42
C SER A 197 3.45 -9.48 -15.16
N ALA A 198 3.33 -10.79 -14.96
CA ALA A 198 2.07 -11.44 -14.58
C ALA A 198 1.61 -10.98 -13.19
N LEU A 199 2.52 -10.96 -12.21
CA LEU A 199 2.24 -10.47 -10.87
C LEU A 199 1.81 -8.99 -10.87
N ALA A 200 2.55 -8.15 -11.61
CA ALA A 200 2.21 -6.73 -11.73
C ALA A 200 0.83 -6.54 -12.38
N ARG A 201 0.48 -7.30 -13.41
CA ARG A 201 -0.86 -7.26 -14.02
C ARG A 201 -1.94 -7.66 -13.04
N GLN A 202 -1.76 -8.75 -12.30
CA GLN A 202 -2.75 -9.19 -11.30
C GLN A 202 -2.96 -8.17 -10.17
N MET A 203 -1.94 -7.37 -9.85
CA MET A 203 -2.06 -6.31 -8.86
C MET A 203 -2.74 -5.04 -9.41
N MET A 204 -2.68 -4.80 -10.73
CA MET A 204 -3.25 -3.60 -11.36
C MET A 204 -4.68 -3.82 -11.89
N PHE A 205 -5.02 -5.04 -12.30
CA PHE A 205 -6.29 -5.44 -12.94
C PHE A 205 -6.88 -6.67 -12.25
#